data_386ddc1cd8b87059dbb281f543a986f1
#
_entry.id   386ddc1cd8b87059dbb281f543a986f1
#
_cell.length_a   1.000
_cell.length_b   1.000
_cell.length_c   1.000
_cell.angle_alpha   90.00
_cell.angle_beta   90.00
_cell.angle_gamma   90.00
#
_symmetry.space_group_name_H-M   'P 1'
#
loop_
_entity.id
_entity.type
_entity.pdbx_description
1 polymer ?
#
loop_
_entity_poly.entity_id
_entity_poly.type
_entity_poly.pdbx_seq_one_letter_code
_entity_poly.pdbx_strand_id
1 'polypeptide(L)'
;RPFDSDIVYCDPIPAPASLEQKLKLNRVSLSKLLTISDIVTLHLPKNNKTSLIIDESKISLMKKGAILINCARGGLVDEFALSQALRNGRLFGAGIDTFSTEPPENNPLISLENVILTPHCAGATFDNFSSIAERAIENCSSFISNTALPELDMVHDPRNIDF
;
A
#
# COMPACT_ATOMS: atom_id res chain seq x y z
N ARG A 1 -5.87 -20.98 -1.29
CA ARG A 1 -6.50 -19.65 -1.12
C ARG A 1 -7.42 -19.68 0.08
N PRO A 2 -7.09 -18.99 1.19
CA PRO A 2 -7.88 -19.10 2.42
C PRO A 2 -9.32 -18.57 2.26
N PHE A 3 -9.56 -17.63 1.32
CA PHE A 3 -10.86 -16.96 1.13
C PHE A 3 -11.54 -17.31 -0.19
N ASP A 4 -11.03 -18.29 -0.94
CA ASP A 4 -11.54 -18.70 -2.27
C ASP A 4 -11.80 -17.51 -3.23
N SER A 5 -10.94 -16.51 -3.15
CA SER A 5 -11.08 -15.25 -3.89
C SER A 5 -10.25 -15.26 -5.18
N ASP A 6 -10.76 -14.63 -6.24
CA ASP A 6 -9.97 -14.33 -7.43
C ASP A 6 -9.07 -13.13 -7.17
N ILE A 7 -7.78 -13.25 -7.51
CA ILE A 7 -6.79 -12.21 -7.28
C ILE A 7 -6.33 -11.62 -8.60
N VAL A 8 -6.49 -10.32 -8.74
CA VAL A 8 -5.91 -9.54 -9.84
C VAL A 8 -4.92 -8.53 -9.27
N TYR A 9 -3.90 -8.18 -10.05
CA TYR A 9 -2.92 -7.18 -9.62
C TYR A 9 -2.56 -6.21 -10.73
N CYS A 10 -2.12 -5.02 -10.34
CA CYS A 10 -1.56 -3.99 -11.20
C CYS A 10 -0.20 -3.57 -10.65
N ASP A 11 0.85 -3.84 -11.40
CA ASP A 11 2.23 -3.45 -11.07
C ASP A 11 2.98 -3.15 -12.38
N PRO A 12 3.87 -2.14 -12.44
CA PRO A 12 4.73 -1.93 -13.61
C PRO A 12 5.57 -3.15 -13.96
N ILE A 13 6.03 -3.89 -12.93
CA ILE A 13 6.83 -5.11 -13.09
C ILE A 13 5.92 -6.32 -12.94
N PRO A 14 5.87 -7.23 -13.94
CA PRO A 14 5.07 -8.44 -13.79
C PRO A 14 5.66 -9.34 -12.70
N ALA A 15 4.79 -10.02 -11.96
CA ALA A 15 5.21 -11.06 -11.03
C ALA A 15 5.89 -12.21 -11.78
N PRO A 16 6.80 -12.97 -11.15
CA PRO A 16 7.36 -14.18 -11.76
C PRO A 16 6.26 -15.13 -12.23
N ALA A 17 6.39 -15.67 -13.45
CA ALA A 17 5.37 -16.54 -14.03
C ALA A 17 5.02 -17.76 -13.15
N SER A 18 6.01 -18.30 -12.41
CA SER A 18 5.79 -19.37 -11.43
C SER A 18 4.87 -18.95 -10.29
N LEU A 19 4.96 -17.68 -9.85
CA LEU A 19 4.10 -17.14 -8.79
C LEU A 19 2.69 -16.87 -9.33
N GLU A 20 2.57 -16.28 -10.52
CA GLU A 20 1.27 -16.09 -11.18
C GLU A 20 0.53 -17.41 -11.34
N GLN A 21 1.21 -18.44 -11.82
CA GLN A 21 0.63 -19.77 -11.98
C GLN A 21 0.24 -20.41 -10.63
N LYS A 22 1.16 -20.38 -9.65
CA LYS A 22 0.93 -20.96 -8.32
C LYS A 22 -0.27 -20.33 -7.61
N LEU A 23 -0.39 -19.01 -7.66
CA LEU A 23 -1.41 -18.24 -6.99
C LEU A 23 -2.59 -17.89 -7.91
N LYS A 24 -2.55 -18.28 -9.18
CA LYS A 24 -3.53 -17.94 -10.22
C LYS A 24 -3.80 -16.42 -10.25
N LEU A 25 -2.71 -15.65 -10.31
CA LEU A 25 -2.78 -14.18 -10.38
C LEU A 25 -2.99 -13.75 -11.83
N ASN A 26 -3.79 -12.70 -12.01
CA ASN A 26 -3.95 -12.07 -13.33
C ASN A 26 -3.51 -10.61 -13.25
N ARG A 27 -2.48 -10.26 -14.06
CA ARG A 27 -2.06 -8.87 -14.21
C ARG A 27 -3.02 -8.13 -15.11
N VAL A 28 -3.48 -6.97 -14.65
CA VAL A 28 -4.42 -6.11 -15.38
C VAL A 28 -4.00 -4.64 -15.27
N SER A 29 -4.60 -3.76 -16.08
CA SER A 29 -4.43 -2.32 -15.91
C SER A 29 -5.12 -1.82 -14.64
N LEU A 30 -4.66 -0.68 -14.09
CA LEU A 30 -5.29 -0.07 -12.90
C LEU A 30 -6.80 0.15 -13.11
N SER A 31 -7.18 0.73 -14.24
CA SER A 31 -8.61 0.96 -14.53
C SER A 31 -9.41 -0.34 -14.54
N LYS A 32 -8.87 -1.40 -15.15
CA LYS A 32 -9.53 -2.72 -15.14
C LYS A 32 -9.64 -3.27 -13.73
N LEU A 33 -8.56 -3.21 -12.93
CA LEU A 33 -8.55 -3.65 -11.54
C LEU A 33 -9.66 -2.97 -10.75
N LEU A 34 -9.74 -1.64 -10.82
CA LEU A 34 -10.74 -0.86 -10.09
C LEU A 34 -12.17 -1.22 -10.48
N THR A 35 -12.43 -1.51 -11.75
CA THR A 35 -13.78 -1.82 -12.23
C THR A 35 -14.27 -3.22 -11.87
N ILE A 36 -13.38 -4.18 -11.60
CA ILE A 36 -13.78 -5.57 -11.36
C ILE A 36 -13.61 -6.03 -9.92
N SER A 37 -12.82 -5.31 -9.10
CA SER A 37 -12.50 -5.73 -7.74
C SER A 37 -13.56 -5.33 -6.74
N ASP A 38 -13.88 -6.24 -5.81
CA ASP A 38 -14.73 -5.97 -4.66
C ASP A 38 -13.91 -5.36 -3.51
N ILE A 39 -12.63 -5.71 -3.42
CA ILE A 39 -11.67 -5.17 -2.46
C ILE A 39 -10.43 -4.73 -3.22
N VAL A 40 -10.01 -3.49 -3.00
CA VAL A 40 -8.77 -2.92 -3.54
C VAL A 40 -7.83 -2.65 -2.37
N THR A 41 -6.61 -3.18 -2.42
CA THR A 41 -5.57 -2.94 -1.42
C THR A 41 -4.31 -2.39 -2.06
N LEU A 42 -3.69 -1.41 -1.40
CA LEU A 42 -2.52 -0.70 -1.92
C LEU A 42 -1.23 -1.20 -1.26
N HIS A 43 -0.22 -1.52 -2.08
CA HIS A 43 1.09 -2.04 -1.66
C HIS A 43 2.21 -1.42 -2.50
N LEU A 44 2.25 -0.10 -2.59
CA LEU A 44 3.20 0.63 -3.43
C LEU A 44 3.80 1.84 -2.68
N PRO A 45 5.03 2.26 -3.03
CA PRO A 45 5.62 3.46 -2.44
C PRO A 45 4.94 4.72 -2.95
N LYS A 46 4.96 5.79 -2.15
CA LYS A 46 4.59 7.13 -2.58
C LYS A 46 5.78 7.80 -3.26
N ASN A 47 5.58 8.26 -4.48
CA ASN A 47 6.50 9.09 -5.25
C ASN A 47 5.73 10.01 -6.20
N ASN A 48 6.41 10.77 -7.06
CA ASN A 48 5.76 11.70 -7.98
C ASN A 48 4.80 11.03 -8.97
N LYS A 49 4.98 9.74 -9.28
CA LYS A 49 4.11 8.98 -10.21
C LYS A 49 2.92 8.31 -9.51
N THR A 50 3.02 8.12 -8.20
CA THR A 50 2.02 7.40 -7.40
C THR A 50 1.25 8.29 -6.43
N SER A 51 1.66 9.55 -6.29
CA SER A 51 0.91 10.55 -5.51
C SER A 51 -0.51 10.67 -6.07
N LEU A 52 -1.52 10.52 -5.18
CA LEU A 52 -2.95 10.52 -5.51
C LEU A 52 -3.30 9.55 -6.65
N ILE A 53 -2.62 8.39 -6.70
CA ILE A 53 -2.91 7.36 -7.71
C ILE A 53 -4.36 6.88 -7.64
N ILE A 54 -4.98 6.98 -6.47
CA ILE A 54 -6.41 6.76 -6.23
C ILE A 54 -7.06 8.11 -5.94
N ASP A 55 -7.29 8.87 -6.98
CA ASP A 55 -8.02 10.15 -6.98
C ASP A 55 -9.55 9.93 -7.09
N GLU A 56 -10.32 11.01 -7.12
CA GLU A 56 -11.77 10.99 -7.28
C GLU A 56 -12.20 10.20 -8.54
N SER A 57 -11.48 10.38 -9.65
CA SER A 57 -11.79 9.70 -10.90
C SER A 57 -11.62 8.18 -10.79
N LYS A 58 -10.59 7.72 -10.06
CA LYS A 58 -10.30 6.30 -9.81
C LYS A 58 -11.30 5.70 -8.82
N ILE A 59 -11.66 6.44 -7.77
CA ILE A 59 -12.71 6.03 -6.82
C ILE A 59 -14.03 5.84 -7.56
N SER A 60 -14.35 6.71 -8.52
CA SER A 60 -15.56 6.60 -9.35
C SER A 60 -15.58 5.35 -10.24
N LEU A 61 -14.42 4.80 -10.61
CA LEU A 61 -14.31 3.55 -11.37
C LEU A 61 -14.55 2.31 -10.51
N MET A 62 -14.34 2.38 -9.20
CA MET A 62 -14.50 1.22 -8.32
C MET A 62 -15.94 0.71 -8.36
N LYS A 63 -16.14 -0.58 -8.11
CA LYS A 63 -17.49 -1.14 -8.00
C LYS A 63 -18.28 -0.43 -6.90
N LYS A 64 -19.56 -0.24 -7.12
CA LYS A 64 -20.46 0.20 -6.05
C LYS A 64 -20.42 -0.81 -4.90
N GLY A 65 -20.19 -0.33 -3.69
CA GLY A 65 -20.06 -1.20 -2.52
C GLY A 65 -18.70 -1.85 -2.35
N ALA A 66 -17.69 -1.47 -3.13
CA ALA A 66 -16.32 -1.95 -2.94
C ALA A 66 -15.69 -1.41 -1.64
N ILE A 67 -14.62 -2.07 -1.21
CA ILE A 67 -13.79 -1.69 -0.06
C ILE A 67 -12.42 -1.24 -0.56
N LEU A 68 -11.91 -0.14 0.01
CA LEU A 68 -10.55 0.35 -0.24
C LEU A 68 -9.68 0.18 1.02
N ILE A 69 -8.48 -0.39 0.87
CA ILE A 69 -7.53 -0.58 1.96
C ILE A 69 -6.21 0.11 1.61
N ASN A 70 -5.72 0.97 2.49
CA ASN A 70 -4.42 1.61 2.38
C ASN A 70 -3.61 1.44 3.66
N CYS A 71 -2.74 0.43 3.66
CA CYS A 71 -1.70 0.23 4.67
C CYS A 71 -0.30 0.47 4.07
N ALA A 72 -0.22 1.15 2.93
CA ALA A 72 1.04 1.39 2.24
C ALA A 72 1.66 2.75 2.64
N ARG A 73 1.14 3.84 2.10
CA ARG A 73 1.63 5.20 2.41
C ARG A 73 0.50 6.22 2.30
N GLY A 74 0.55 7.24 3.15
CA GLY A 74 -0.32 8.40 3.05
C GLY A 74 -0.10 9.19 1.76
N GLY A 75 -1.16 9.83 1.24
CA GLY A 75 -1.13 10.59 -0.01
C GLY A 75 -1.11 9.75 -1.29
N LEU A 76 -1.32 8.43 -1.20
CA LEU A 76 -1.65 7.59 -2.36
C LEU A 76 -3.13 7.73 -2.73
N VAL A 77 -3.97 8.00 -1.75
CA VAL A 77 -5.43 8.16 -1.89
C VAL A 77 -5.79 9.61 -1.65
N ASP A 78 -6.70 10.15 -2.43
CA ASP A 78 -7.38 11.40 -2.12
C ASP A 78 -8.38 11.16 -0.97
N GLU A 79 -7.99 11.54 0.25
CA GLU A 79 -8.74 11.29 1.47
C GLU A 79 -10.07 12.08 1.50
N PHE A 80 -10.11 13.24 0.84
CA PHE A 80 -11.35 14.00 0.72
C PHE A 80 -12.33 13.30 -0.22
N ALA A 81 -11.89 12.92 -1.42
CA ALA A 81 -12.71 12.18 -2.37
C ALA A 81 -13.17 10.83 -1.79
N LEU A 82 -12.29 10.13 -1.06
CA LEU A 82 -12.63 8.90 -0.35
C LEU A 82 -13.75 9.16 0.68
N SER A 83 -13.63 10.23 1.47
CA SER A 83 -14.64 10.56 2.47
C SER A 83 -16.01 10.84 1.84
N GLN A 84 -16.05 11.49 0.69
CA GLN A 84 -17.30 11.73 -0.05
C GLN A 84 -17.90 10.42 -0.57
N ALA A 85 -17.06 9.53 -1.11
CA ALA A 85 -17.51 8.24 -1.62
C ALA A 85 -18.05 7.32 -0.52
N LEU A 86 -17.51 7.39 0.68
CA LEU A 86 -17.99 6.67 1.85
C LEU A 86 -19.32 7.27 2.37
N ARG A 87 -19.42 8.60 2.49
CA ARG A 87 -20.65 9.30 2.95
C ARG A 87 -21.86 9.05 2.05
N ASN A 88 -21.65 9.04 0.74
CA ASN A 88 -22.74 8.86 -0.23
C ASN A 88 -23.04 7.37 -0.53
N GLY A 89 -22.37 6.42 0.14
CA GLY A 89 -22.58 4.99 -0.05
C GLY A 89 -22.06 4.45 -1.39
N ARG A 90 -21.19 5.17 -2.07
CA ARG A 90 -20.51 4.69 -3.28
C ARG A 90 -19.58 3.51 -2.94
N LEU A 91 -18.81 3.65 -1.86
CA LEU A 91 -18.01 2.59 -1.26
C LEU A 91 -18.68 2.05 0.00
N PHE A 92 -18.55 0.77 0.25
CA PHE A 92 -19.06 0.13 1.46
C PHE A 92 -18.23 0.53 2.69
N GLY A 93 -16.91 0.56 2.55
CA GLY A 93 -16.02 0.89 3.64
C GLY A 93 -14.58 1.12 3.18
N ALA A 94 -13.75 1.54 4.12
CA ALA A 94 -12.31 1.63 3.91
C ALA A 94 -11.52 1.23 5.16
N GLY A 95 -10.28 0.76 4.97
CA GLY A 95 -9.28 0.54 6.01
C GLY A 95 -8.06 1.41 5.72
N ILE A 96 -7.74 2.36 6.60
CA ILE A 96 -6.66 3.33 6.40
C ILE A 96 -5.73 3.31 7.61
N ASP A 97 -4.49 2.90 7.36
CA ASP A 97 -3.43 2.88 8.38
C ASP A 97 -2.45 4.04 8.22
N THR A 98 -2.41 4.67 7.03
CA THR A 98 -1.45 5.72 6.69
C THR A 98 -2.15 6.94 6.11
N PHE A 99 -1.76 8.14 6.55
CA PHE A 99 -2.43 9.39 6.20
C PHE A 99 -1.47 10.36 5.48
N SER A 100 -2.04 11.28 4.72
CA SER A 100 -1.27 12.34 4.05
C SER A 100 -0.56 13.27 5.03
N THR A 101 -1.15 13.46 6.21
CA THR A 101 -0.56 14.14 7.37
C THR A 101 -0.73 13.24 8.59
N GLU A 102 0.34 13.00 9.33
CA GLU A 102 0.35 12.18 10.53
C GLU A 102 0.89 12.98 11.71
N PRO A 103 0.17 13.06 12.85
CA PRO A 103 -1.15 12.51 13.11
C PRO A 103 -2.25 13.15 12.24
N PRO A 104 -3.36 12.44 11.94
CA PRO A 104 -4.38 12.88 10.99
C PRO A 104 -5.37 13.89 11.61
N GLU A 105 -4.86 15.00 12.16
CA GLU A 105 -5.68 16.07 12.70
C GLU A 105 -6.60 16.65 11.62
N ASN A 106 -7.88 16.84 11.94
CA ASN A 106 -8.90 17.37 11.02
C ASN A 106 -9.11 16.55 9.74
N ASN A 107 -8.72 15.27 9.71
CA ASN A 107 -8.92 14.42 8.55
C ASN A 107 -10.42 14.09 8.37
N PRO A 108 -10.98 14.24 7.14
CA PRO A 108 -12.40 14.04 6.89
C PRO A 108 -12.89 12.60 7.11
N LEU A 109 -11.98 11.62 7.23
CA LEU A 109 -12.31 10.23 7.49
C LEU A 109 -12.61 9.94 8.96
N ILE A 110 -12.11 10.75 9.90
CA ILE A 110 -12.22 10.48 11.35
C ILE A 110 -13.69 10.41 11.82
N SER A 111 -14.57 11.17 11.20
CA SER A 111 -15.99 11.26 11.59
C SER A 111 -16.87 10.19 10.92
N LEU A 112 -16.31 9.24 10.20
CA LEU A 112 -17.09 8.24 9.44
C LEU A 112 -17.17 6.93 10.23
N GLU A 113 -18.35 6.30 10.19
CA GLU A 113 -18.60 5.01 10.84
C GLU A 113 -18.19 3.81 10.00
N ASN A 114 -18.09 3.99 8.68
CA ASN A 114 -17.75 2.95 7.72
C ASN A 114 -16.27 2.97 7.30
N VAL A 115 -15.41 3.41 8.20
CA VAL A 115 -13.96 3.38 8.01
C VAL A 115 -13.27 2.85 9.26
N ILE A 116 -12.25 2.02 9.07
CA ILE A 116 -11.35 1.57 10.13
C ILE A 116 -10.06 2.39 9.97
N LEU A 117 -9.70 3.12 11.01
CA LEU A 117 -8.48 3.93 11.06
C LEU A 117 -7.53 3.35 12.10
N THR A 118 -6.25 3.21 11.74
CA THR A 118 -5.19 2.75 12.64
C THR A 118 -4.00 3.72 12.57
N PRO A 119 -3.20 3.84 13.65
CA PRO A 119 -2.19 4.89 13.78
C PRO A 119 -0.84 4.48 13.15
N HIS A 120 -0.83 4.11 11.86
CA HIS A 120 0.35 3.66 11.10
C HIS A 120 1.09 2.51 11.81
N CYS A 121 0.35 1.48 12.18
CA CYS A 121 0.87 0.36 12.95
C CYS A 121 0.76 -1.01 12.23
N ALA A 122 0.32 -1.05 10.99
CA ALA A 122 0.14 -2.32 10.26
C ALA A 122 1.44 -3.14 10.12
N GLY A 123 2.61 -2.48 10.09
CA GLY A 123 3.92 -3.13 10.09
C GLY A 123 4.51 -3.40 11.48
N ALA A 124 3.97 -2.80 12.53
CA ALA A 124 4.47 -2.88 13.90
C ALA A 124 3.82 -4.04 14.66
N THR A 125 3.98 -5.25 14.15
CA THR A 125 3.48 -6.47 14.80
C THR A 125 4.56 -7.10 15.67
N PHE A 126 4.14 -7.79 16.75
CA PHE A 126 5.07 -8.36 17.72
C PHE A 126 6.01 -9.41 17.09
N ASP A 127 5.51 -10.20 16.16
CA ASP A 127 6.25 -11.21 15.41
C ASP A 127 7.24 -10.62 14.39
N ASN A 128 6.97 -9.42 13.89
CA ASN A 128 7.81 -8.76 12.90
C ASN A 128 8.92 -7.89 13.54
N PHE A 129 8.74 -7.47 14.79
CA PHE A 129 9.66 -6.55 15.47
C PHE A 129 11.09 -7.10 15.57
N SER A 130 11.24 -8.35 15.98
CA SER A 130 12.57 -9.01 16.11
C SER A 130 13.29 -9.06 14.76
N SER A 131 12.58 -9.47 13.70
CA SER A 131 13.15 -9.56 12.35
C SER A 131 13.61 -8.21 11.80
N ILE A 132 12.85 -7.15 12.07
CA ILE A 132 13.22 -5.78 11.67
C ILE A 132 14.46 -5.31 12.43
N ALA A 133 14.53 -5.55 13.75
CA ALA A 133 15.65 -5.16 14.59
C ALA A 133 16.92 -5.93 14.20
N GLU A 134 16.85 -7.24 14.02
CA GLU A 134 17.95 -8.08 13.56
C GLU A 134 18.49 -7.59 12.22
N ARG A 135 17.60 -7.35 11.25
CA ARG A 135 18.01 -6.87 9.93
C ARG A 135 18.68 -5.50 9.99
N ALA A 136 18.18 -4.59 10.80
CA ALA A 136 18.78 -3.27 11.00
C ALA A 136 20.20 -3.40 11.60
N ILE A 137 20.40 -4.26 12.61
CA ILE A 137 21.70 -4.51 13.24
C ILE A 137 22.69 -5.15 12.22
N GLU A 138 22.24 -6.13 11.46
CA GLU A 138 23.05 -6.77 10.40
C GLU A 138 23.51 -5.73 9.37
N ASN A 139 22.63 -4.87 8.90
CA ASN A 139 22.96 -3.84 7.94
C ASN A 139 23.94 -2.81 8.51
N CYS A 140 23.77 -2.38 9.75
CA CYS A 140 24.73 -1.51 10.44
C CYS A 140 26.10 -2.18 10.58
N SER A 141 26.14 -3.45 10.98
CA SER A 141 27.39 -4.22 11.11
C SER A 141 28.10 -4.37 9.78
N SER A 142 27.38 -4.68 8.72
CA SER A 142 27.91 -4.79 7.36
C SER A 142 28.49 -3.47 6.87
N PHE A 143 27.79 -2.36 7.12
CA PHE A 143 28.27 -1.03 6.77
C PHE A 143 29.56 -0.66 7.51
N ILE A 144 29.62 -0.89 8.84
CA ILE A 144 30.81 -0.61 9.68
C ILE A 144 32.00 -1.48 9.24
N SER A 145 31.77 -2.75 8.92
CA SER A 145 32.77 -3.69 8.47
C SER A 145 33.17 -3.53 7.00
N ASN A 146 32.59 -2.57 6.30
CA ASN A 146 32.78 -2.34 4.86
C ASN A 146 32.50 -3.60 4.01
N THR A 147 31.55 -4.43 4.45
CA THR A 147 31.03 -5.58 3.68
C THR A 147 29.82 -5.17 2.85
N ALA A 148 29.54 -5.93 1.81
CA ALA A 148 28.39 -5.65 0.93
C ALA A 148 27.07 -5.77 1.70
N LEU A 149 26.20 -4.78 1.54
CA LEU A 149 24.81 -4.87 1.99
C LEU A 149 24.01 -5.74 1.01
N PRO A 150 22.99 -6.45 1.48
CA PRO A 150 22.07 -7.14 0.59
C PRO A 150 21.41 -6.18 -0.38
N GLU A 151 21.33 -6.54 -1.66
CA GLU A 151 20.80 -5.67 -2.72
C GLU A 151 19.38 -5.20 -2.43
N LEU A 152 18.55 -6.06 -1.83
CA LEU A 152 17.16 -5.74 -1.46
C LEU A 152 17.04 -4.68 -0.35
N ASP A 153 18.10 -4.46 0.43
CA ASP A 153 18.12 -3.49 1.53
C ASP A 153 18.71 -2.14 1.09
N MET A 154 19.24 -2.07 -0.12
CA MET A 154 19.85 -0.85 -0.64
C MET A 154 18.82 -0.05 -1.44
N VAL A 155 18.47 1.12 -0.94
CA VAL A 155 17.78 2.14 -1.73
C VAL A 155 18.82 2.96 -2.51
N HIS A 156 19.97 3.22 -1.90
CA HIS A 156 21.09 3.94 -2.47
C HIS A 156 22.35 3.62 -1.66
N ASP A 157 23.42 3.19 -2.32
CA ASP A 157 24.72 2.99 -1.62
C ASP A 157 25.44 4.34 -1.53
N PRO A 158 25.58 4.94 -0.32
CA PRO A 158 26.22 6.23 -0.18
C PRO A 158 27.70 6.23 -0.55
N ARG A 159 28.33 5.04 -0.69
CA ARG A 159 29.72 4.89 -1.14
C ARG A 159 29.89 5.10 -2.64
N ASN A 160 28.82 5.06 -3.41
CA ASN A 160 28.77 5.28 -4.85
C ASN A 160 28.27 6.68 -5.25
N ILE A 161 28.25 7.62 -4.32
CA ILE A 161 27.95 9.01 -4.63
C ILE A 161 29.23 9.66 -5.14
N ASP A 162 29.27 9.99 -6.44
CA ASP A 162 30.23 10.93 -7.00
C ASP A 162 29.86 12.33 -6.50
N PHE A 163 30.74 12.92 -5.70
CA PHE A 163 30.64 14.31 -5.23
C PHE A 163 31.25 15.27 -6.27
#